data_71ea4a60c644801517b085734ba85fb4
#
_entry.id   71ea4a60c644801517b085734ba85fb4
#
_cell.length_a   1.000
_cell.length_b   1.000
_cell.length_c   1.000
_cell.angle_alpha   90.00
_cell.angle_beta   90.00
_cell.angle_gamma   90.00
#
_symmetry.space_group_name_H-M   'P 1'
#
loop_
_entity.id
_entity.type
_entity.pdbx_description
1 polymer ?
#
loop_
_entity_poly.entity_id
_entity_poly.type
_entity_poly.pdbx_seq_one_letter_code
_entity_poly.pdbx_strand_id
1 'polypeptide(L)'
;MSMPTKPLPAHEGAEKLVLGALLLSSAGLDEVAPLLRPDDFSDMGHASIWAAMQELHTKRHPVDLMTVAEKMRSMGTMPRLKARDEEAYIVELQCKAMEYSANSPIGALDVEQTVAHAKLVQDASRRRSMILLSAQIVEQAYAGTVDSGTLTERFQAGLGQLADRGHAKVPRPFRELLHSTIKKIEQRFSAPKKSAVCGIPTGLTALDDITQGYQPSEVFVLGARPSMGKTSLVLKSIFHAAEKGFPVLAFSLEMSDDETALRALASQAGVNSARLKTGMMETVDWIKITKASSRIAPLPIHVDDDGSQSVETICAKARKWRRDPAVFAADTE
;
A
#
# COMPACT_ATOMS: atom_id res chain seq x y z
N MET A 1 13.55 32.28 -6.97
CA MET A 1 12.41 32.13 -7.91
C MET A 1 11.17 31.92 -7.05
N SER A 2 10.26 32.92 -6.94
CA SER A 2 9.01 32.74 -6.16
C SER A 2 8.16 31.70 -6.88
N MET A 3 7.76 30.61 -6.17
CA MET A 3 6.76 29.70 -6.70
C MET A 3 5.50 30.49 -7.08
N PRO A 4 4.89 30.21 -8.23
CA PRO A 4 3.63 30.82 -8.57
C PRO A 4 2.61 30.46 -7.47
N THR A 5 2.07 31.47 -6.81
CA THR A 5 1.04 31.37 -5.78
C THR A 5 -0.29 31.00 -6.41
N LYS A 6 -0.38 29.81 -7.01
CA LYS A 6 -1.67 29.25 -7.38
C LYS A 6 -2.40 28.81 -6.11
N PRO A 7 -3.70 29.07 -5.99
CA PRO A 7 -4.48 28.55 -4.88
C PRO A 7 -4.38 27.01 -4.85
N LEU A 8 -4.36 26.45 -3.65
CA LEU A 8 -4.36 25.00 -3.48
C LEU A 8 -5.64 24.39 -4.06
N PRO A 9 -5.57 23.19 -4.67
CA PRO A 9 -6.74 22.52 -5.20
C PRO A 9 -7.85 22.37 -4.15
N ALA A 10 -9.03 22.89 -4.44
CA ALA A 10 -10.22 22.82 -3.60
C ALA A 10 -11.43 22.49 -4.47
N HIS A 11 -12.40 21.84 -3.90
CA HIS A 11 -13.68 21.56 -4.56
C HIS A 11 -14.82 21.97 -3.63
N GLU A 12 -14.90 23.29 -3.32
CA GLU A 12 -15.87 23.84 -2.36
C GLU A 12 -17.32 23.43 -2.67
N GLY A 13 -17.69 23.38 -3.96
CA GLY A 13 -19.02 22.95 -4.37
C GLY A 13 -19.32 21.51 -3.94
N ALA A 14 -18.39 20.60 -4.12
CA ALA A 14 -18.56 19.21 -3.67
C ALA A 14 -18.57 19.09 -2.14
N GLU A 15 -17.72 19.87 -1.44
CA GLU A 15 -17.73 19.91 0.03
C GLU A 15 -19.10 20.32 0.56
N LYS A 16 -19.68 21.41 0.02
CA LYS A 16 -21.00 21.92 0.42
C LYS A 16 -22.12 20.93 0.12
N LEU A 17 -22.06 20.27 -1.04
CA LEU A 17 -23.05 19.27 -1.42
C LEU A 17 -22.99 18.01 -0.53
N VAL A 18 -21.81 17.52 -0.22
CA VAL A 18 -21.63 16.35 0.69
C VAL A 18 -22.20 16.68 2.06
N LEU A 19 -21.79 17.82 2.66
CA LEU A 19 -22.27 18.20 4.00
C LEU A 19 -23.77 18.47 4.00
N GLY A 20 -24.28 19.19 3.02
CA GLY A 20 -25.71 19.51 2.90
C GLY A 20 -26.57 18.25 2.69
N ALA A 21 -26.13 17.31 1.84
CA ALA A 21 -26.84 16.05 1.61
C ALA A 21 -26.94 15.21 2.90
N LEU A 22 -25.84 15.12 3.66
CA LEU A 22 -25.78 14.35 4.90
C LEU A 22 -26.55 15.02 6.05
N LEU A 23 -26.72 16.35 6.02
CA LEU A 23 -27.63 17.07 6.93
C LEU A 23 -29.09 16.84 6.59
N LEU A 24 -29.45 16.60 5.32
CA LEU A 24 -30.79 16.25 4.89
C LEU A 24 -31.15 14.80 5.18
N SER A 25 -30.19 13.89 4.94
CA SER A 25 -30.34 12.46 5.17
C SER A 25 -29.03 11.84 5.62
N SER A 26 -29.01 11.35 6.84
CA SER A 26 -27.83 10.66 7.40
C SER A 26 -27.59 9.25 6.81
N ALA A 27 -28.47 8.77 5.91
CA ALA A 27 -28.38 7.43 5.33
C ALA A 27 -27.06 7.13 4.60
N GLY A 28 -26.42 8.17 4.04
CA GLY A 28 -25.13 8.03 3.35
C GLY A 28 -23.91 8.13 4.26
N LEU A 29 -24.06 8.37 5.55
CA LEU A 29 -22.93 8.57 6.45
C LEU A 29 -22.05 7.32 6.58
N ASP A 30 -22.63 6.13 6.64
CA ASP A 30 -21.89 4.87 6.72
C ASP A 30 -20.97 4.65 5.51
N GLU A 31 -21.36 5.15 4.36
CA GLU A 31 -20.61 5.00 3.09
C GLU A 31 -19.59 6.12 2.88
N VAL A 32 -19.91 7.34 3.35
CA VAL A 32 -19.03 8.52 3.18
C VAL A 32 -17.98 8.62 4.31
N ALA A 33 -18.32 8.22 5.55
CA ALA A 33 -17.42 8.33 6.69
C ALA A 33 -16.08 7.60 6.52
N PRO A 34 -15.99 6.43 5.85
CA PRO A 34 -14.71 5.78 5.56
C PRO A 34 -13.88 6.50 4.49
N LEU A 35 -14.49 7.33 3.65
CA LEU A 35 -13.84 8.00 2.51
C LEU A 35 -13.20 9.32 2.88
N LEU A 36 -13.79 10.06 3.83
CA LEU A 36 -13.39 11.42 4.17
C LEU A 36 -12.94 11.55 5.62
N ARG A 37 -11.92 12.39 5.81
CA ARG A 37 -11.43 12.86 7.12
C ARG A 37 -11.65 14.35 7.22
N PRO A 38 -11.68 14.95 8.42
CA PRO A 38 -11.78 16.40 8.57
C PRO A 38 -10.71 17.17 7.77
N ASP A 39 -9.49 16.66 7.69
CA ASP A 39 -8.37 17.26 6.95
C ASP A 39 -8.57 17.22 5.41
N ASP A 40 -9.55 16.48 4.91
CA ASP A 40 -9.83 16.41 3.47
C ASP A 40 -10.61 17.63 2.97
N PHE A 41 -11.21 18.41 3.87
CA PHE A 41 -11.91 19.64 3.53
C PHE A 41 -10.94 20.81 3.36
N SER A 42 -11.20 21.67 2.40
CA SER A 42 -10.38 22.85 2.14
C SER A 42 -10.74 24.01 3.10
N ASP A 43 -11.96 24.06 3.55
CA ASP A 43 -12.46 25.03 4.51
C ASP A 43 -12.49 24.45 5.93
N MET A 44 -11.95 25.21 6.89
CA MET A 44 -11.90 24.77 8.31
C MET A 44 -13.29 24.67 8.95
N GLY A 45 -14.25 25.43 8.46
CA GLY A 45 -15.64 25.34 8.89
C GLY A 45 -16.25 24.01 8.44
N HIS A 46 -16.07 23.65 7.15
CA HIS A 46 -16.50 22.37 6.62
C HIS A 46 -15.85 21.19 7.35
N ALA A 47 -14.54 21.27 7.60
CA ALA A 47 -13.82 20.28 8.40
C ALA A 47 -14.43 20.10 9.80
N SER A 48 -14.84 21.21 10.44
CA SER A 48 -15.44 21.20 11.77
C SER A 48 -16.86 20.64 11.77
N ILE A 49 -17.67 20.97 10.75
CA ILE A 49 -19.00 20.35 10.55
C ILE A 49 -18.86 18.85 10.38
N TRP A 50 -17.93 18.42 9.51
CA TRP A 50 -17.67 17.00 9.28
C TRP A 50 -17.23 16.26 10.55
N ALA A 51 -16.34 16.85 11.33
CA ALA A 51 -15.90 16.27 12.61
C ALA A 51 -17.07 16.11 13.60
N ALA A 52 -17.95 17.09 13.67
CA ALA A 52 -19.15 17.01 14.51
C ALA A 52 -20.10 15.91 14.04
N MET A 53 -20.33 15.78 12.72
CA MET A 53 -21.15 14.71 12.14
C MET A 53 -20.57 13.33 12.44
N GLN A 54 -19.26 13.12 12.25
CA GLN A 54 -18.59 11.87 12.55
C GLN A 54 -18.71 11.46 14.01
N GLU A 55 -18.56 12.42 14.93
CA GLU A 55 -18.67 12.13 16.36
C GLU A 55 -20.10 11.77 16.77
N LEU A 56 -21.11 12.50 16.25
CA LEU A 56 -22.53 12.17 16.47
C LEU A 56 -22.85 10.79 15.93
N HIS A 57 -22.42 10.49 14.71
CA HIS A 57 -22.62 9.20 14.07
C HIS A 57 -21.98 8.04 14.85
N THR A 58 -20.73 8.20 15.29
CA THR A 58 -20.02 7.20 16.10
C THR A 58 -20.73 6.90 17.41
N LYS A 59 -21.34 7.94 18.00
CA LYS A 59 -22.14 7.81 19.25
C LYS A 59 -23.58 7.37 18.99
N ARG A 60 -23.95 7.10 17.74
CA ARG A 60 -25.32 6.76 17.31
C ARG A 60 -26.36 7.80 17.69
N HIS A 61 -25.97 9.07 17.72
CA HIS A 61 -26.89 10.20 17.87
C HIS A 61 -27.44 10.62 16.50
N PRO A 62 -28.64 11.21 16.46
CA PRO A 62 -29.17 11.78 15.23
C PRO A 62 -28.19 12.82 14.64
N VAL A 63 -28.05 12.82 13.32
CA VAL A 63 -27.23 13.80 12.61
C VAL A 63 -28.15 14.66 11.78
N ASP A 64 -28.49 15.80 12.33
CA ASP A 64 -29.31 16.82 11.71
C ASP A 64 -28.75 18.23 12.04
N LEU A 65 -29.36 19.25 11.49
CA LEU A 65 -28.93 20.63 11.66
C LEU A 65 -28.78 21.04 13.12
N MET A 66 -29.77 20.72 13.98
CA MET A 66 -29.79 21.12 15.37
C MET A 66 -28.72 20.42 16.19
N THR A 67 -28.60 19.10 16.01
CA THR A 67 -27.60 18.27 16.74
C THR A 67 -26.18 18.60 16.32
N VAL A 68 -25.93 18.87 15.03
CA VAL A 68 -24.62 19.28 14.53
C VAL A 68 -24.23 20.66 15.06
N ALA A 69 -25.16 21.65 15.02
CA ALA A 69 -24.89 22.97 15.55
C ALA A 69 -24.59 22.95 17.05
N GLU A 70 -25.39 22.22 17.84
CA GLU A 70 -25.15 22.04 19.27
C GLU A 70 -23.82 21.34 19.57
N LYS A 71 -23.49 20.32 18.78
CA LYS A 71 -22.21 19.63 18.88
C LYS A 71 -21.02 20.57 18.59
N MET A 72 -21.11 21.35 17.52
CA MET A 72 -20.07 22.34 17.20
C MET A 72 -19.92 23.41 18.29
N ARG A 73 -21.02 23.85 18.93
CA ARG A 73 -20.95 24.73 20.10
C ARG A 73 -20.20 24.07 21.26
N SER A 74 -20.55 22.84 21.58
CA SER A 74 -19.87 22.08 22.64
C SER A 74 -18.38 21.85 22.38
N MET A 75 -17.98 21.77 21.12
CA MET A 75 -16.59 21.66 20.68
C MET A 75 -15.86 23.01 20.58
N GLY A 76 -16.57 24.13 20.71
CA GLY A 76 -16.02 25.48 20.52
C GLY A 76 -15.57 25.75 19.07
N THR A 77 -16.14 25.07 18.10
CA THR A 77 -15.71 25.15 16.69
C THR A 77 -16.60 26.02 15.79
N MET A 78 -17.73 26.53 16.31
CA MET A 78 -18.65 27.41 15.59
C MET A 78 -17.95 28.62 14.95
N PRO A 79 -17.05 29.37 15.62
CA PRO A 79 -16.39 30.53 15.02
C PRO A 79 -15.55 30.24 13.76
N ARG A 80 -15.29 28.97 13.46
CA ARG A 80 -14.56 28.56 12.25
C ARG A 80 -15.36 28.71 10.96
N LEU A 81 -16.68 28.89 11.07
CA LEU A 81 -17.57 29.01 9.90
C LEU A 81 -17.41 30.33 9.15
N LYS A 82 -16.71 31.35 9.68
CA LYS A 82 -16.46 32.65 9.06
C LYS A 82 -17.73 33.34 8.51
N ALA A 83 -18.90 32.93 8.96
CA ALA A 83 -20.18 33.47 8.56
C ALA A 83 -20.64 34.50 9.60
N ARG A 84 -21.44 35.50 9.18
CA ARG A 84 -22.07 36.47 10.11
C ARG A 84 -23.05 35.79 11.06
N ASP A 85 -23.74 34.76 10.55
CA ASP A 85 -24.62 33.88 11.30
C ASP A 85 -24.20 32.44 11.03
N GLU A 86 -23.64 31.83 12.05
CA GLU A 86 -23.01 30.48 11.96
C GLU A 86 -24.07 29.40 11.74
N GLU A 87 -25.26 29.55 12.33
CA GLU A 87 -26.38 28.63 12.14
C GLU A 87 -26.97 28.75 10.75
N ALA A 88 -27.15 29.99 10.28
CA ALA A 88 -27.65 30.27 8.94
C ALA A 88 -26.76 29.65 7.86
N TYR A 89 -25.44 29.57 8.11
CA TYR A 89 -24.53 28.89 7.16
C TYR A 89 -24.79 27.39 7.05
N ILE A 90 -25.07 26.72 8.16
CA ILE A 90 -25.40 25.28 8.15
C ILE A 90 -26.74 25.06 7.41
N VAL A 91 -27.71 25.96 7.59
CA VAL A 91 -28.96 25.95 6.82
C VAL A 91 -28.72 26.18 5.32
N GLU A 92 -27.79 27.11 4.98
CA GLU A 92 -27.42 27.37 3.58
C GLU A 92 -26.87 26.09 2.90
N LEU A 93 -26.10 25.27 3.60
CA LEU A 93 -25.59 24.00 3.06
C LEU A 93 -26.73 23.04 2.71
N GLN A 94 -27.77 22.95 3.57
CA GLN A 94 -28.95 22.13 3.28
C GLN A 94 -29.73 22.69 2.07
N CYS A 95 -29.94 24.01 2.02
CA CYS A 95 -30.64 24.65 0.90
C CYS A 95 -29.90 24.37 -0.43
N LYS A 96 -28.59 24.49 -0.47
CA LYS A 96 -27.80 24.18 -1.67
C LYS A 96 -27.95 22.74 -2.11
N ALA A 97 -27.98 21.80 -1.19
CA ALA A 97 -28.19 20.39 -1.51
C ALA A 97 -29.61 20.15 -2.06
N MET A 98 -30.63 20.84 -1.50
CA MET A 98 -32.02 20.82 -2.01
C MET A 98 -32.12 21.41 -3.42
N GLU A 99 -31.49 22.56 -3.66
CA GLU A 99 -31.46 23.22 -4.98
C GLU A 99 -30.80 22.34 -6.03
N TYR A 100 -29.69 21.73 -5.67
CA TYR A 100 -29.00 20.78 -6.57
C TYR A 100 -29.89 19.59 -6.89
N SER A 101 -30.54 19.01 -5.88
CA SER A 101 -31.48 17.91 -6.03
C SER A 101 -32.68 18.28 -6.93
N ALA A 102 -33.27 19.47 -6.75
CA ALA A 102 -34.40 19.94 -7.55
C ALA A 102 -34.03 20.16 -9.02
N ASN A 103 -32.79 20.58 -9.30
CA ASN A 103 -32.30 20.85 -10.65
C ASN A 103 -31.63 19.63 -11.31
N SER A 104 -31.48 18.52 -10.59
CA SER A 104 -30.89 17.30 -11.11
C SER A 104 -31.90 16.51 -11.93
N PRO A 105 -31.58 16.07 -13.16
CA PRO A 105 -32.50 15.25 -13.95
C PRO A 105 -32.75 13.86 -13.34
N ILE A 106 -31.97 13.47 -12.32
CA ILE A 106 -32.04 12.16 -11.64
C ILE A 106 -32.86 12.25 -10.33
N GLY A 107 -33.25 13.47 -9.88
CA GLY A 107 -34.01 13.67 -8.65
C GLY A 107 -33.15 13.93 -7.42
N ALA A 108 -33.61 13.52 -6.23
CA ALA A 108 -32.96 13.80 -4.96
C ALA A 108 -31.50 13.29 -4.95
N LEU A 109 -30.60 14.03 -4.29
CA LEU A 109 -29.24 13.58 -3.98
C LEU A 109 -29.33 12.25 -3.23
N ASP A 110 -29.02 11.17 -3.95
CA ASP A 110 -28.95 9.83 -3.38
C ASP A 110 -27.58 9.58 -2.75
N VAL A 111 -27.45 8.43 -2.11
CA VAL A 111 -26.21 8.03 -1.45
C VAL A 111 -25.07 7.88 -2.47
N GLU A 112 -25.35 7.38 -3.67
CA GLU A 112 -24.36 7.16 -4.72
C GLU A 112 -23.78 8.49 -5.22
N GLN A 113 -24.62 9.49 -5.44
CA GLN A 113 -24.19 10.84 -5.82
C GLN A 113 -23.39 11.50 -4.70
N THR A 114 -23.83 11.36 -3.45
CA THR A 114 -23.08 11.88 -2.29
C THR A 114 -21.69 11.25 -2.19
N VAL A 115 -21.56 9.94 -2.41
CA VAL A 115 -20.29 9.22 -2.49
C VAL A 115 -19.43 9.72 -3.67
N ALA A 116 -20.04 10.01 -4.82
CA ALA A 116 -19.31 10.55 -5.97
C ALA A 116 -18.72 11.94 -5.64
N HIS A 117 -19.49 12.83 -5.00
CA HIS A 117 -18.98 14.12 -4.54
C HIS A 117 -17.91 13.98 -3.45
N ALA A 118 -18.06 13.03 -2.52
CA ALA A 118 -17.03 12.73 -1.52
C ALA A 118 -15.69 12.32 -2.15
N LYS A 119 -15.72 11.56 -3.25
CA LYS A 119 -14.51 11.21 -4.02
C LYS A 119 -13.83 12.43 -4.66
N LEU A 120 -14.61 13.43 -5.11
CA LEU A 120 -14.04 14.69 -5.63
C LEU A 120 -13.32 15.47 -4.52
N VAL A 121 -13.92 15.54 -3.33
CA VAL A 121 -13.26 16.16 -2.15
C VAL A 121 -11.98 15.42 -1.80
N GLN A 122 -12.01 14.09 -1.79
CA GLN A 122 -10.85 13.26 -1.51
C GLN A 122 -9.72 13.45 -2.54
N ASP A 123 -10.05 13.54 -3.84
CA ASP A 123 -9.06 13.78 -4.90
C ASP A 123 -8.41 15.16 -4.75
N ALA A 124 -9.21 16.20 -4.48
CA ALA A 124 -8.69 17.54 -4.21
C ALA A 124 -7.78 17.56 -2.98
N SER A 125 -8.13 16.86 -1.91
CA SER A 125 -7.30 16.69 -0.70
C SER A 125 -5.97 16.01 -1.01
N ARG A 126 -5.98 14.94 -1.79
CA ARG A 126 -4.75 14.24 -2.21
C ARG A 126 -3.82 15.16 -3.00
N ARG A 127 -4.37 15.92 -3.94
CA ARG A 127 -3.59 16.90 -4.71
C ARG A 127 -2.98 17.97 -3.80
N ARG A 128 -3.73 18.49 -2.82
CA ARG A 128 -3.20 19.42 -1.81
C ARG A 128 -2.04 18.80 -1.03
N SER A 129 -2.23 17.60 -0.53
CA SER A 129 -1.23 16.89 0.25
C SER A 129 0.05 16.62 -0.56
N MET A 130 -0.07 16.28 -1.85
CA MET A 130 1.08 16.14 -2.75
C MET A 130 1.84 17.46 -2.95
N ILE A 131 1.13 18.57 -3.14
CA ILE A 131 1.72 19.90 -3.31
C ILE A 131 2.44 20.31 -2.02
N LEU A 132 1.81 20.15 -0.86
CA LEU A 132 2.41 20.50 0.43
C LEU A 132 3.65 19.66 0.76
N LEU A 133 3.59 18.35 0.53
CA LEU A 133 4.74 17.46 0.68
C LEU A 133 5.89 17.89 -0.23
N SER A 134 5.59 18.16 -1.51
CA SER A 134 6.61 18.59 -2.47
C SER A 134 7.22 19.94 -2.09
N ALA A 135 6.40 20.90 -1.64
CA ALA A 135 6.86 22.20 -1.17
C ALA A 135 7.80 22.07 0.04
N GLN A 136 7.43 21.24 1.00
CA GLN A 136 8.25 20.98 2.18
C GLN A 136 9.62 20.35 1.82
N ILE A 137 9.62 19.40 0.89
CA ILE A 137 10.86 18.77 0.43
C ILE A 137 11.76 19.79 -0.32
N VAL A 138 11.15 20.62 -1.18
CA VAL A 138 11.87 21.67 -1.89
C VAL A 138 12.51 22.65 -0.89
N GLU A 139 11.78 23.10 0.12
CA GLU A 139 12.28 24.00 1.16
C GLU A 139 13.46 23.39 1.92
N GLN A 140 13.34 22.12 2.34
CA GLN A 140 14.42 21.42 3.03
C GLN A 140 15.66 21.20 2.13
N ALA A 141 15.46 20.96 0.84
CA ALA A 141 16.54 20.82 -0.12
C ALA A 141 17.33 22.13 -0.28
N TYR A 142 16.63 23.28 -0.36
CA TYR A 142 17.29 24.60 -0.42
C TYR A 142 17.98 24.96 0.90
N ALA A 143 17.42 24.59 2.04
CA ALA A 143 18.03 24.86 3.35
C ALA A 143 19.35 24.10 3.56
N GLY A 144 19.57 22.97 2.87
CA GLY A 144 20.79 22.19 2.94
C GLY A 144 21.09 21.58 4.36
N THR A 145 20.08 21.57 5.23
CA THR A 145 20.23 21.10 6.63
C THR A 145 20.10 19.58 6.78
N VAL A 146 19.60 18.91 5.76
CA VAL A 146 19.36 17.46 5.72
C VAL A 146 20.09 16.89 4.52
N ASP A 147 20.74 15.75 4.69
CA ASP A 147 21.41 15.07 3.59
C ASP A 147 20.41 14.54 2.53
N SER A 148 20.88 14.40 1.30
CA SER A 148 20.03 14.03 0.16
C SER A 148 19.41 12.63 0.28
N GLY A 149 20.06 11.69 0.97
CA GLY A 149 19.56 10.34 1.21
C GLY A 149 18.34 10.37 2.12
N THR A 150 18.48 11.00 3.30
CA THR A 150 17.39 11.19 4.27
C THR A 150 16.22 11.97 3.65
N LEU A 151 16.50 12.97 2.80
CA LEU A 151 15.45 13.73 2.12
C LEU A 151 14.65 12.85 1.15
N THR A 152 15.34 12.00 0.40
CA THR A 152 14.72 11.04 -0.51
C THR A 152 13.84 10.05 0.24
N GLU A 153 14.31 9.51 1.37
CA GLU A 153 13.55 8.59 2.22
C GLU A 153 12.27 9.24 2.75
N ARG A 154 12.36 10.48 3.27
CA ARG A 154 11.20 11.24 3.74
C ARG A 154 10.17 11.46 2.63
N PHE A 155 10.61 11.77 1.42
CA PHE A 155 9.73 11.95 0.28
C PHE A 155 9.01 10.64 -0.10
N GLN A 156 9.76 9.54 -0.15
CA GLN A 156 9.19 8.23 -0.44
C GLN A 156 8.18 7.77 0.64
N ALA A 157 8.51 7.97 1.92
CA ALA A 157 7.61 7.67 3.03
C ALA A 157 6.32 8.49 2.95
N GLY A 158 6.43 9.79 2.67
CA GLY A 158 5.28 10.67 2.50
C GLY A 158 4.38 10.26 1.33
N LEU A 159 4.97 9.91 0.18
CA LEU A 159 4.21 9.38 -0.97
C LEU A 159 3.54 8.03 -0.64
N GLY A 160 4.20 7.17 0.13
CA GLY A 160 3.62 5.92 0.61
C GLY A 160 2.36 6.14 1.45
N GLN A 161 2.42 7.06 2.42
CA GLN A 161 1.26 7.42 3.23
C GLN A 161 0.09 7.99 2.41
N LEU A 162 0.39 8.78 1.37
CA LEU A 162 -0.64 9.31 0.47
C LEU A 162 -1.28 8.22 -0.40
N ALA A 163 -0.51 7.22 -0.81
CA ALA A 163 -1.02 6.06 -1.56
C ALA A 163 -1.93 5.18 -0.70
N ASP A 164 -1.55 4.93 0.55
CA ASP A 164 -2.32 4.09 1.50
C ASP A 164 -3.66 4.73 1.90
N ARG A 165 -3.74 6.07 1.94
CA ARG A 165 -5.01 6.81 2.17
C ARG A 165 -6.10 6.51 1.13
N GLY A 166 -5.73 5.92 -0.01
CA GLY A 166 -6.67 5.59 -1.11
C GLY A 166 -7.27 4.20 -1.06
N HIS A 167 -6.81 3.36 -0.16
CA HIS A 167 -7.17 1.94 -0.12
C HIS A 167 -7.83 1.55 1.21
N ALA A 168 -8.71 2.39 1.75
CA ALA A 168 -9.64 1.91 2.76
C ALA A 168 -10.42 0.75 2.11
N LYS A 169 -10.04 -0.50 2.43
CA LYS A 169 -10.76 -1.68 1.98
C LYS A 169 -12.15 -1.59 2.59
N VAL A 170 -13.14 -1.22 1.77
CA VAL A 170 -14.55 -1.31 2.17
C VAL A 170 -14.83 -2.77 2.54
N PRO A 171 -15.44 -3.04 3.71
CA PRO A 171 -15.85 -4.39 4.07
C PRO A 171 -16.71 -4.99 2.95
N ARG A 172 -16.31 -6.15 2.44
CA ARG A 172 -17.08 -6.83 1.40
C ARG A 172 -18.10 -7.75 2.03
N PRO A 173 -19.34 -7.81 1.50
CA PRO A 173 -20.31 -8.79 1.95
C PRO A 173 -19.72 -10.22 1.88
N PHE A 174 -19.95 -11.04 2.88
CA PHE A 174 -19.41 -12.41 2.93
C PHE A 174 -19.83 -13.24 1.71
N ARG A 175 -21.00 -12.96 1.15
CA ARG A 175 -21.48 -13.59 -0.08
C ARG A 175 -20.52 -13.42 -1.26
N GLU A 176 -19.97 -12.22 -1.45
CA GLU A 176 -19.00 -11.95 -2.51
C GLU A 176 -17.67 -12.65 -2.27
N LEU A 177 -17.26 -12.72 -0.99
CA LEU A 177 -16.07 -13.48 -0.59
C LEU A 177 -16.25 -14.96 -0.88
N LEU A 178 -17.42 -15.53 -0.60
CA LEU A 178 -17.74 -16.92 -0.93
C LEU A 178 -17.66 -17.20 -2.44
N HIS A 179 -18.28 -16.36 -3.27
CA HIS A 179 -18.20 -16.53 -4.72
C HIS A 179 -16.77 -16.51 -5.25
N SER A 180 -15.96 -15.56 -4.78
CA SER A 180 -14.55 -15.48 -5.18
C SER A 180 -13.73 -16.68 -4.71
N THR A 181 -14.05 -17.21 -3.53
CA THR A 181 -13.36 -18.37 -2.94
C THR A 181 -13.74 -19.65 -3.66
N ILE A 182 -15.03 -19.85 -3.96
CA ILE A 182 -15.52 -21.01 -4.73
C ILE A 182 -14.86 -21.03 -6.11
N LYS A 183 -14.81 -19.89 -6.82
CA LYS A 183 -14.13 -19.79 -8.11
C LYS A 183 -12.66 -20.19 -8.04
N LYS A 184 -11.94 -19.80 -6.98
CA LYS A 184 -10.55 -20.24 -6.74
C LYS A 184 -10.43 -21.74 -6.48
N ILE A 185 -11.38 -22.31 -5.75
CA ILE A 185 -11.43 -23.77 -5.49
C ILE A 185 -11.69 -24.53 -6.78
N GLU A 186 -12.63 -24.08 -7.61
CA GLU A 186 -12.93 -24.67 -8.91
C GLU A 186 -11.73 -24.63 -9.86
N GLN A 187 -11.02 -23.50 -9.91
CA GLN A 187 -9.78 -23.36 -10.67
C GLN A 187 -8.69 -24.36 -10.22
N ARG A 188 -8.54 -24.54 -8.90
CA ARG A 188 -7.61 -25.51 -8.32
C ARG A 188 -8.02 -26.95 -8.62
N PHE A 189 -9.32 -27.22 -8.56
CA PHE A 189 -9.88 -28.55 -8.86
C PHE A 189 -9.71 -28.93 -10.34
N SER A 190 -9.88 -27.97 -11.24
CA SER A 190 -9.76 -28.15 -12.68
C SER A 190 -8.30 -28.11 -13.19
N ALA A 191 -7.37 -27.64 -12.35
CA ALA A 191 -5.95 -27.60 -12.72
C ALA A 191 -5.42 -29.05 -12.88
N PRO A 192 -4.67 -29.34 -13.95
CA PRO A 192 -4.05 -30.65 -14.10
C PRO A 192 -3.13 -30.90 -12.90
N LYS A 193 -3.27 -32.05 -12.24
CA LYS A 193 -2.55 -32.48 -11.01
C LYS A 193 -1.00 -32.53 -11.17
N LYS A 194 -0.40 -31.49 -11.72
CA LYS A 194 1.04 -31.43 -11.98
C LYS A 194 1.89 -30.91 -10.83
N SER A 195 1.29 -30.26 -9.82
CA SER A 195 2.03 -29.91 -8.59
C SER A 195 1.16 -30.25 -7.37
N ALA A 196 1.74 -31.01 -6.45
CA ALA A 196 1.12 -31.29 -5.15
C ALA A 196 1.07 -30.05 -4.24
N VAL A 197 1.65 -28.92 -4.68
CA VAL A 197 1.85 -27.69 -3.90
C VAL A 197 1.03 -26.57 -4.54
N CYS A 198 0.17 -25.93 -3.75
CA CYS A 198 -0.68 -24.82 -4.21
C CYS A 198 0.05 -23.47 -4.26
N GLY A 199 1.09 -23.31 -3.44
CA GLY A 199 1.93 -22.11 -3.36
C GLY A 199 3.24 -22.25 -4.13
N ILE A 200 4.20 -21.37 -3.84
CA ILE A 200 5.57 -21.47 -4.37
C ILE A 200 6.30 -22.58 -3.61
N PRO A 201 6.79 -23.64 -4.27
CA PRO A 201 7.38 -24.77 -3.58
C PRO A 201 8.69 -24.38 -2.89
N THR A 202 8.89 -24.89 -1.67
CA THR A 202 10.08 -24.60 -0.86
C THR A 202 11.31 -25.41 -1.30
N GLY A 203 11.11 -26.48 -2.07
CA GLY A 203 12.16 -27.42 -2.45
C GLY A 203 12.46 -28.48 -1.39
N LEU A 204 11.62 -28.57 -0.36
CA LEU A 204 11.64 -29.60 0.67
C LEU A 204 10.28 -30.29 0.70
N THR A 205 10.18 -31.49 0.15
CA THR A 205 8.92 -32.21 0.02
C THR A 205 8.16 -32.32 1.34
N ALA A 206 8.84 -32.69 2.43
CA ALA A 206 8.20 -32.80 3.73
C ALA A 206 7.65 -31.47 4.27
N LEU A 207 8.26 -30.34 3.94
CA LEU A 207 7.77 -29.02 4.30
C LEU A 207 6.62 -28.62 3.39
N ASP A 208 6.73 -28.88 2.11
CA ASP A 208 5.70 -28.61 1.11
C ASP A 208 4.42 -29.42 1.37
N ASP A 209 4.53 -30.66 1.84
CA ASP A 209 3.39 -31.49 2.24
C ASP A 209 2.61 -30.88 3.39
N ILE A 210 3.29 -30.19 4.33
CA ILE A 210 2.68 -29.58 5.50
C ILE A 210 2.13 -28.19 5.17
N THR A 211 2.94 -27.34 4.49
CA THR A 211 2.64 -25.92 4.27
C THR A 211 1.93 -25.64 2.95
N GLN A 212 1.96 -26.61 2.00
CA GLN A 212 1.56 -26.41 0.62
C GLN A 212 2.38 -25.32 -0.10
N GLY A 213 3.64 -25.13 0.33
CA GLY A 213 4.55 -24.10 -0.17
C GLY A 213 4.30 -22.71 0.40
N TYR A 214 5.04 -21.71 -0.08
CA TYR A 214 4.85 -20.31 0.31
C TYR A 214 3.57 -19.76 -0.30
N GLN A 215 2.62 -19.33 0.54
CA GLN A 215 1.35 -18.78 0.08
C GLN A 215 1.43 -17.25 -0.10
N PRO A 216 0.65 -16.66 -1.01
CA PRO A 216 0.56 -15.21 -1.15
C PRO A 216 0.11 -14.54 0.17
N SER A 217 0.76 -13.43 0.51
CA SER A 217 0.47 -12.62 1.72
C SER A 217 0.85 -13.27 3.05
N GLU A 218 1.60 -14.38 3.04
CA GLU A 218 2.13 -15.00 4.25
C GLU A 218 3.57 -14.59 4.52
N VAL A 219 3.96 -14.63 5.79
CA VAL A 219 5.33 -14.40 6.25
C VAL A 219 5.82 -15.66 6.93
N PHE A 220 6.92 -16.22 6.41
CA PHE A 220 7.59 -17.36 6.99
C PHE A 220 8.83 -16.90 7.76
N VAL A 221 8.94 -17.27 9.02
CA VAL A 221 10.09 -16.95 9.86
C VAL A 221 10.89 -18.22 10.15
N LEU A 222 12.14 -18.26 9.68
CA LEU A 222 13.05 -19.36 9.92
C LEU A 222 14.05 -19.00 11.03
N GLY A 223 13.90 -19.60 12.20
CA GLY A 223 14.82 -19.46 13.31
C GLY A 223 15.76 -20.65 13.39
N ALA A 224 17.06 -20.41 13.61
CA ALA A 224 18.05 -21.47 13.86
C ALA A 224 19.20 -20.92 14.71
N ARG A 225 19.87 -21.81 15.46
CA ARG A 225 21.14 -21.46 16.12
C ARG A 225 22.23 -21.19 15.07
N PRO A 226 23.25 -20.41 15.38
CA PRO A 226 24.41 -20.22 14.49
C PRO A 226 24.95 -21.55 13.98
N SER A 227 25.40 -21.59 12.73
CA SER A 227 25.98 -22.74 12.06
C SER A 227 25.06 -23.95 11.81
N MET A 228 23.76 -23.86 12.08
CA MET A 228 22.80 -24.95 11.84
C MET A 228 22.28 -25.02 10.39
N GLY A 229 22.82 -24.22 9.48
CA GLY A 229 22.47 -24.29 8.07
C GLY A 229 21.27 -23.42 7.65
N LYS A 230 20.84 -22.42 8.47
CA LYS A 230 19.75 -21.47 8.12
C LYS A 230 19.90 -20.92 6.70
N THR A 231 21.04 -20.30 6.41
CA THR A 231 21.32 -19.68 5.09
C THR A 231 21.32 -20.70 3.96
N SER A 232 21.87 -21.91 4.20
CA SER A 232 21.87 -22.96 3.19
C SER A 232 20.48 -23.45 2.82
N LEU A 233 19.60 -23.53 3.82
CA LEU A 233 18.19 -23.87 3.58
C LEU A 233 17.47 -22.79 2.79
N VAL A 234 17.66 -21.50 3.16
CA VAL A 234 17.08 -20.35 2.46
C VAL A 234 17.57 -20.33 1.00
N LEU A 235 18.88 -20.45 0.75
CA LEU A 235 19.42 -20.48 -0.60
C LEU A 235 18.85 -21.65 -1.42
N LYS A 236 18.75 -22.85 -0.84
CA LYS A 236 18.12 -24.00 -1.52
C LYS A 236 16.69 -23.66 -1.96
N SER A 237 15.90 -23.03 -1.10
CA SER A 237 14.53 -22.65 -1.39
C SER A 237 14.45 -21.55 -2.46
N ILE A 238 15.32 -20.54 -2.40
CA ILE A 238 15.44 -19.48 -3.42
C ILE A 238 15.67 -20.08 -4.81
N PHE A 239 16.69 -20.95 -4.92
CA PHE A 239 17.01 -21.57 -6.20
C PHE A 239 15.89 -22.47 -6.70
N HIS A 240 15.26 -23.23 -5.83
CA HIS A 240 14.14 -24.10 -6.22
C HIS A 240 12.96 -23.29 -6.73
N ALA A 241 12.58 -22.19 -6.06
CA ALA A 241 11.52 -21.29 -6.51
C ALA A 241 11.86 -20.65 -7.87
N ALA A 242 13.10 -20.17 -8.04
CA ALA A 242 13.55 -19.56 -9.28
C ALA A 242 13.60 -20.56 -10.46
N GLU A 243 14.01 -21.81 -10.24
CA GLU A 243 13.96 -22.88 -11.23
C GLU A 243 12.52 -23.23 -11.67
N LYS A 244 11.52 -22.90 -10.84
CA LYS A 244 10.09 -23.01 -11.20
C LYS A 244 9.54 -21.77 -11.88
N GLY A 245 10.40 -20.77 -12.16
CA GLY A 245 10.04 -19.53 -12.85
C GLY A 245 9.54 -18.41 -11.94
N PHE A 246 9.60 -18.57 -10.62
CA PHE A 246 9.22 -17.52 -9.68
C PHE A 246 10.38 -16.55 -9.46
N PRO A 247 10.22 -15.24 -9.75
CA PRO A 247 11.24 -14.25 -9.46
C PRO A 247 11.46 -14.11 -7.95
N VAL A 248 12.73 -14.02 -7.53
CA VAL A 248 13.12 -13.93 -6.11
C VAL A 248 13.99 -12.70 -5.88
N LEU A 249 13.62 -11.90 -4.87
CA LEU A 249 14.45 -10.81 -4.35
C LEU A 249 14.92 -11.19 -2.95
N ALA A 250 16.25 -11.23 -2.75
CA ALA A 250 16.88 -11.54 -1.48
C ALA A 250 17.64 -10.33 -0.95
N PHE A 251 17.39 -9.97 0.31
CA PHE A 251 18.17 -8.97 1.04
C PHE A 251 19.10 -9.68 2.01
N SER A 252 20.42 -9.51 1.83
CA SER A 252 21.44 -10.10 2.67
C SER A 252 22.06 -9.03 3.56
N LEU A 253 21.73 -9.03 4.85
CA LEU A 253 22.23 -8.04 5.81
C LEU A 253 23.53 -8.50 6.53
N GLU A 254 23.90 -9.78 6.39
CA GLU A 254 25.05 -10.36 7.07
C GLU A 254 26.20 -10.76 6.11
N MET A 255 25.88 -10.99 4.84
CA MET A 255 26.81 -11.56 3.87
C MET A 255 26.86 -10.70 2.62
N SER A 256 28.07 -10.53 2.05
CA SER A 256 28.23 -9.88 0.76
C SER A 256 27.62 -10.72 -0.38
N ASP A 257 27.40 -10.06 -1.51
CA ASP A 257 26.95 -10.68 -2.75
C ASP A 257 27.93 -11.76 -3.24
N ASP A 258 29.25 -11.51 -3.18
CA ASP A 258 30.30 -12.48 -3.51
C ASP A 258 30.21 -13.73 -2.64
N GLU A 259 30.05 -13.60 -1.31
CA GLU A 259 29.93 -14.73 -0.42
C GLU A 259 28.64 -15.52 -0.66
N THR A 260 27.55 -14.83 -0.95
CA THR A 260 26.26 -15.43 -1.30
C THR A 260 26.37 -16.20 -2.60
N ALA A 261 27.00 -15.63 -3.64
CA ALA A 261 27.24 -16.28 -4.92
C ALA A 261 28.15 -17.51 -4.80
N LEU A 262 29.22 -17.41 -4.01
CA LEU A 262 30.15 -18.53 -3.76
C LEU A 262 29.43 -19.68 -3.06
N ARG A 263 28.64 -19.43 -2.03
CA ARG A 263 27.83 -20.46 -1.35
C ARG A 263 26.80 -21.08 -2.27
N ALA A 264 26.18 -20.29 -3.10
CA ALA A 264 25.22 -20.74 -4.11
C ALA A 264 25.91 -21.70 -5.10
N LEU A 265 27.06 -21.31 -5.68
CA LEU A 265 27.85 -22.14 -6.59
C LEU A 265 28.30 -23.42 -5.92
N ALA A 266 28.84 -23.35 -4.70
CA ALA A 266 29.26 -24.52 -3.93
C ALA A 266 28.13 -25.53 -3.75
N SER A 267 26.96 -25.04 -3.35
CA SER A 267 25.76 -25.84 -3.12
C SER A 267 25.24 -26.47 -4.41
N GLN A 268 25.15 -25.69 -5.48
CA GLN A 268 24.59 -26.14 -6.77
C GLN A 268 25.53 -27.03 -7.56
N ALA A 269 26.84 -26.85 -7.40
CA ALA A 269 27.87 -27.70 -8.01
C ALA A 269 28.17 -28.96 -7.19
N GLY A 270 27.76 -29.02 -5.92
CA GLY A 270 28.14 -30.10 -5.00
C GLY A 270 29.67 -30.13 -4.72
N VAL A 271 30.28 -28.93 -4.64
CA VAL A 271 31.73 -28.77 -4.39
C VAL A 271 31.92 -28.18 -3.00
N ASN A 272 32.99 -28.58 -2.30
CA ASN A 272 33.27 -28.05 -0.98
C ASN A 272 33.59 -26.54 -1.04
N SER A 273 32.84 -25.74 -0.28
CA SER A 273 32.99 -24.28 -0.25
C SER A 273 34.37 -23.80 0.23
N ALA A 274 35.05 -24.57 1.07
CA ALA A 274 36.41 -24.26 1.50
C ALA A 274 37.43 -24.37 0.35
N ARG A 275 37.27 -25.37 -0.53
CA ARG A 275 38.09 -25.50 -1.74
C ARG A 275 37.87 -24.34 -2.71
N LEU A 276 36.64 -23.91 -2.87
CA LEU A 276 36.30 -22.73 -3.67
C LEU A 276 36.93 -21.45 -3.12
N LYS A 277 36.87 -21.23 -1.80
CA LYS A 277 37.48 -20.05 -1.14
C LYS A 277 39.00 -20.03 -1.26
N THR A 278 39.69 -21.19 -1.18
CA THR A 278 41.14 -21.28 -1.23
C THR A 278 41.69 -21.41 -2.64
N GLY A 279 40.86 -21.63 -3.65
CA GLY A 279 41.31 -21.92 -5.01
C GLY A 279 41.91 -23.28 -5.19
N MET A 280 41.95 -24.14 -4.14
CA MET A 280 42.49 -25.52 -4.20
C MET A 280 41.45 -26.47 -4.80
N MET A 281 41.17 -26.31 -6.08
CA MET A 281 40.18 -27.08 -6.83
C MET A 281 40.84 -28.05 -7.79
N GLU A 282 40.20 -29.18 -8.00
CA GLU A 282 40.54 -30.14 -9.03
C GLU A 282 39.87 -29.77 -10.36
N THR A 283 40.39 -30.25 -11.49
CA THR A 283 39.79 -30.03 -12.81
C THR A 283 38.33 -30.48 -12.85
N VAL A 284 37.99 -31.54 -12.14
CA VAL A 284 36.62 -32.06 -12.02
C VAL A 284 35.70 -31.07 -11.28
N ASP A 285 36.21 -30.41 -10.25
CA ASP A 285 35.43 -29.39 -9.53
C ASP A 285 35.12 -28.19 -10.43
N TRP A 286 36.10 -27.78 -11.25
CA TRP A 286 35.91 -26.69 -12.21
C TRP A 286 34.82 -27.00 -13.24
N ILE A 287 34.79 -28.22 -13.78
CA ILE A 287 33.73 -28.65 -14.71
C ILE A 287 32.34 -28.59 -14.04
N LYS A 288 32.24 -29.05 -12.78
CA LYS A 288 30.97 -28.98 -12.03
C LYS A 288 30.50 -27.55 -11.80
N ILE A 289 31.42 -26.65 -11.44
CA ILE A 289 31.14 -25.24 -11.22
C ILE A 289 30.67 -24.57 -12.50
N THR A 290 31.35 -24.78 -13.63
CA THR A 290 30.96 -24.22 -14.93
C THR A 290 29.58 -24.69 -15.34
N LYS A 291 29.25 -25.96 -15.15
CA LYS A 291 27.95 -26.54 -15.42
C LYS A 291 26.85 -25.93 -14.49
N ALA A 292 27.14 -25.79 -13.22
CA ALA A 292 26.25 -25.18 -12.26
C ALA A 292 26.01 -23.71 -12.59
N SER A 293 27.06 -22.94 -12.88
CA SER A 293 26.98 -21.53 -13.27
C SER A 293 26.07 -21.33 -14.49
N SER A 294 26.27 -22.12 -15.55
CA SER A 294 25.40 -22.01 -16.76
C SER A 294 23.93 -22.30 -16.47
N ARG A 295 23.62 -23.13 -15.45
CA ARG A 295 22.25 -23.43 -15.05
C ARG A 295 21.62 -22.31 -14.21
N ILE A 296 22.40 -21.72 -13.28
CA ILE A 296 21.84 -20.74 -12.34
C ILE A 296 21.89 -19.30 -12.85
N ALA A 297 22.80 -18.96 -13.77
CA ALA A 297 22.95 -17.62 -14.30
C ALA A 297 21.67 -17.03 -14.92
N PRO A 298 20.83 -17.79 -15.65
CA PRO A 298 19.60 -17.25 -16.24
C PRO A 298 18.41 -17.18 -15.25
N LEU A 299 18.59 -17.63 -14.01
CA LEU A 299 17.47 -17.63 -13.05
C LEU A 299 17.12 -16.22 -12.58
N PRO A 300 15.83 -15.91 -12.40
CA PRO A 300 15.35 -14.60 -12.00
C PRO A 300 15.56 -14.36 -10.50
N ILE A 301 16.84 -14.33 -10.06
CA ILE A 301 17.24 -14.11 -8.68
C ILE A 301 17.97 -12.77 -8.60
N HIS A 302 17.53 -11.88 -7.71
CA HIS A 302 18.17 -10.62 -7.43
C HIS A 302 18.61 -10.59 -5.97
N VAL A 303 19.85 -10.18 -5.71
CA VAL A 303 20.42 -10.06 -4.37
C VAL A 303 20.79 -8.61 -4.11
N ASP A 304 20.47 -8.13 -2.93
CA ASP A 304 20.87 -6.81 -2.41
C ASP A 304 21.60 -7.04 -1.09
N ASP A 305 22.88 -6.69 -1.00
CA ASP A 305 23.76 -6.95 0.14
C ASP A 305 24.08 -5.71 0.98
N ASP A 306 23.31 -4.63 0.80
CA ASP A 306 23.46 -3.43 1.62
C ASP A 306 23.01 -3.73 3.06
N GLY A 307 23.96 -3.89 3.97
CA GLY A 307 23.75 -4.24 5.39
C GLY A 307 23.18 -3.11 6.23
N SER A 308 23.10 -1.88 5.72
CA SER A 308 22.68 -0.70 6.47
C SER A 308 21.23 -0.26 6.17
N GLN A 309 20.42 -1.15 5.57
CA GLN A 309 19.08 -0.79 5.13
C GLN A 309 18.07 -0.70 6.26
N SER A 310 17.25 0.36 6.23
CA SER A 310 16.04 0.44 7.04
C SER A 310 14.91 -0.42 6.45
N VAL A 311 13.91 -0.75 7.25
CA VAL A 311 12.73 -1.49 6.79
C VAL A 311 12.02 -0.74 5.65
N GLU A 312 11.96 0.58 5.75
CA GLU A 312 11.37 1.45 4.73
C GLU A 312 12.11 1.34 3.40
N THR A 313 13.45 1.31 3.44
CA THR A 313 14.30 1.17 2.24
C THR A 313 14.09 -0.19 1.59
N ILE A 314 14.07 -1.28 2.37
CA ILE A 314 13.76 -2.63 1.90
C ILE A 314 12.39 -2.67 1.21
N CYS A 315 11.37 -2.10 1.85
CA CYS A 315 10.03 -2.03 1.29
C CYS A 315 9.97 -1.21 -0.01
N ALA A 316 10.70 -0.09 -0.08
CA ALA A 316 10.76 0.76 -1.26
C ALA A 316 11.45 0.04 -2.43
N LYS A 317 12.59 -0.62 -2.18
CA LYS A 317 13.33 -1.43 -3.16
C LYS A 317 12.47 -2.59 -3.67
N ALA A 318 11.78 -3.31 -2.78
CA ALA A 318 10.90 -4.42 -3.14
C ALA A 318 9.71 -3.96 -4.01
N ARG A 319 9.07 -2.81 -3.67
CA ARG A 319 7.99 -2.23 -4.49
C ARG A 319 8.47 -1.79 -5.87
N LYS A 320 9.66 -1.17 -5.95
CA LYS A 320 10.28 -0.76 -7.21
C LYS A 320 10.56 -1.98 -8.09
N TRP A 321 11.21 -2.99 -7.52
CA TRP A 321 11.57 -4.22 -8.20
C TRP A 321 10.34 -4.98 -8.74
N ARG A 322 9.26 -5.06 -7.96
CA ARG A 322 8.00 -5.68 -8.39
C ARG A 322 7.35 -4.97 -9.60
N ARG A 323 7.64 -3.69 -9.81
CA ARG A 323 7.12 -2.90 -10.95
C ARG A 323 8.03 -2.95 -12.17
N ASP A 324 9.18 -3.60 -12.08
CA ASP A 324 10.13 -3.68 -13.18
C ASP A 324 9.68 -4.73 -14.19
N PRO A 325 9.28 -4.33 -15.41
CA PRO A 325 8.82 -5.26 -16.43
C PRO A 325 9.93 -6.18 -16.94
N ALA A 326 11.21 -5.87 -16.68
CA ALA A 326 12.32 -6.76 -17.02
C ALA A 326 12.40 -7.97 -16.07
N VAL A 327 11.88 -7.84 -14.86
CA VAL A 327 11.89 -8.89 -13.83
C VAL A 327 10.57 -9.64 -13.79
N PHE A 328 9.49 -8.91 -13.74
CA PHE A 328 8.14 -9.43 -13.89
C PHE A 328 7.69 -9.09 -15.32
N ALA A 329 8.03 -9.96 -16.27
CA ALA A 329 7.31 -9.95 -17.54
C ALA A 329 5.82 -9.96 -17.16
N ALA A 330 5.08 -8.93 -17.61
CA ALA A 330 3.72 -8.67 -17.21
C ALA A 330 2.99 -9.99 -16.96
N ASP A 331 2.42 -10.15 -15.75
CA ASP A 331 1.43 -11.19 -15.48
C ASP A 331 0.35 -11.03 -16.54
N THR A 332 0.56 -11.69 -17.66
CA THR A 332 -0.44 -11.89 -18.69
C THR A 332 -1.38 -12.92 -18.12
N GLU A 333 -2.55 -12.41 -17.65
CA GLU A 333 -3.78 -13.06 -17.22
C GLU A 333 -3.89 -13.50 -15.76
#